data_f8e967866165465879ff9b8b936bfa3c
#
_entry.id   f8e967866165465879ff9b8b936bfa3c
#
_cell.length_a   1.000
_cell.length_b   1.000
_cell.length_c   1.000
_cell.angle_alpha   90.00
_cell.angle_beta   90.00
_cell.angle_gamma   90.00
#
_symmetry.space_group_name_H-M   'P 1'
#
loop_
_entity.id
_entity.type
_entity.pdbx_description
1 polymer ?
#
loop_
_entity_poly.entity_id
_entity_poly.type
_entity_poly.pdbx_seq_one_letter_code
_entity_poly.pdbx_strand_id
1 'polypeptide(L)'
;SFWPEEWYPDFEVTTCEDEISNPVFVPHTNNKNLWGVSICLNNQLKYVDENNQVQTSLARDSKDLYAHSMAQATRSYYENHTNKERGFILTRSNFAGTGKFVQHWLGDNYANWSQLRQSIVSSYEYSMFGFTQVGPDICGFFDQSDPELCMRWQQVGAFYTFSRNHNELSAPAQEPTQFEDQYVQVMKTAMRTRYE
;
A
#
# COMPACT_ATOMS: atom_id res chain seq x y z
N SER A 1 -6.89 5.10 -18.56
CA SER A 1 -5.84 4.15 -18.13
C SER A 1 -4.53 4.89 -18.09
N PHE A 2 -3.78 4.73 -17.03
CA PHE A 2 -2.52 5.44 -16.72
C PHE A 2 -1.32 4.96 -17.55
N TRP A 3 -1.46 3.81 -18.19
CA TRP A 3 -0.43 3.21 -19.02
C TRP A 3 -0.92 3.19 -20.48
N PRO A 4 -0.06 3.46 -21.46
CA PRO A 4 -0.42 3.29 -22.85
C PRO A 4 -1.01 1.89 -23.07
N GLU A 5 -2.10 1.77 -23.83
CA GLU A 5 -2.76 0.49 -24.14
C GLU A 5 -1.78 -0.58 -24.68
N GLU A 6 -0.73 -0.14 -25.33
CA GLU A 6 0.38 -0.99 -25.84
C GLU A 6 1.22 -1.67 -24.72
N TRP A 7 1.10 -1.25 -23.45
CA TRP A 7 1.78 -1.86 -22.31
C TRP A 7 0.94 -2.93 -21.59
N TYR A 8 -0.34 -3.00 -21.95
CA TYR A 8 -1.18 -4.13 -21.61
C TYR A 8 -1.32 -4.99 -22.87
N PRO A 9 -0.48 -6.03 -23.03
CA PRO A 9 -0.90 -7.08 -23.93
C PRO A 9 -2.29 -7.50 -23.48
N ASP A 10 -3.22 -7.68 -24.43
CA ASP A 10 -4.58 -8.14 -24.15
C ASP A 10 -4.53 -9.28 -23.13
N PHE A 11 -4.59 -8.92 -21.86
CA PHE A 11 -4.93 -9.86 -20.83
C PHE A 11 -6.39 -10.15 -21.09
N GLU A 12 -6.67 -11.18 -21.85
CA GLU A 12 -7.95 -11.82 -21.76
C GLU A 12 -8.19 -12.03 -20.28
N VAL A 13 -9.11 -11.25 -19.72
CA VAL A 13 -9.58 -11.45 -18.34
C VAL A 13 -10.19 -12.84 -18.36
N THR A 14 -9.39 -13.83 -18.03
CA THR A 14 -9.83 -15.21 -17.89
C THR A 14 -10.93 -15.19 -16.85
N THR A 15 -12.16 -15.37 -17.28
CA THR A 15 -13.29 -15.54 -16.37
C THR A 15 -13.08 -16.84 -15.62
N CYS A 16 -12.95 -16.76 -14.32
CA CYS A 16 -12.83 -17.94 -13.47
C CYS A 16 -14.24 -18.48 -13.21
N GLU A 17 -14.57 -19.60 -13.80
CA GLU A 17 -15.94 -20.19 -13.72
C GLU A 17 -16.08 -21.28 -12.65
N ASP A 18 -14.98 -21.67 -12.00
CA ASP A 18 -14.96 -22.73 -11.01
C ASP A 18 -15.55 -22.29 -9.65
N GLU A 19 -16.06 -23.27 -8.87
CA GLU A 19 -16.67 -23.02 -7.56
C GLU A 19 -15.68 -22.52 -6.50
N ILE A 20 -14.38 -22.79 -6.64
CA ILE A 20 -13.34 -22.33 -5.73
C ILE A 20 -13.14 -20.83 -5.92
N SER A 21 -13.15 -20.37 -7.17
CA SER A 21 -13.02 -18.95 -7.51
C SER A 21 -14.30 -18.15 -7.24
N ASN A 22 -15.46 -18.81 -7.24
CA ASN A 22 -16.77 -18.21 -7.05
C ASN A 22 -17.54 -18.85 -5.87
N PRO A 23 -17.05 -18.70 -4.64
CA PRO A 23 -17.73 -19.25 -3.48
C PRO A 23 -19.10 -18.60 -3.26
N VAL A 24 -20.01 -19.33 -2.59
CA VAL A 24 -21.36 -18.83 -2.27
C VAL A 24 -21.35 -17.52 -1.49
N PHE A 25 -20.34 -17.34 -0.66
CA PHE A 25 -20.13 -16.10 0.10
C PHE A 25 -18.82 -15.45 -0.30
N VAL A 26 -18.91 -14.20 -0.76
CA VAL A 26 -17.73 -13.36 -1.06
C VAL A 26 -17.58 -12.30 0.02
N PRO A 27 -16.43 -12.18 0.67
CA PRO A 27 -16.17 -11.10 1.62
C PRO A 27 -16.39 -9.73 0.99
N HIS A 28 -16.77 -8.75 1.79
CA HIS A 28 -16.92 -7.37 1.33
C HIS A 28 -15.57 -6.80 0.90
N THR A 29 -15.30 -6.84 -0.40
CA THR A 29 -14.08 -6.32 -1.03
C THR A 29 -14.45 -5.26 -2.06
N ASN A 30 -13.48 -4.43 -2.45
CA ASN A 30 -13.68 -3.44 -3.52
C ASN A 30 -13.93 -4.10 -4.88
N ASN A 31 -13.52 -5.35 -5.05
CA ASN A 31 -13.81 -6.15 -6.25
C ASN A 31 -15.07 -6.97 -6.05
N LYS A 32 -15.80 -7.17 -7.14
CA LYS A 32 -17.04 -7.98 -7.13
C LYS A 32 -16.79 -9.47 -6.91
N ASN A 33 -15.54 -9.91 -7.06
CA ASN A 33 -15.13 -11.32 -6.91
C ASN A 33 -13.72 -11.40 -6.31
N LEU A 34 -13.31 -12.59 -5.88
CA LEU A 34 -12.02 -12.83 -5.23
C LEU A 34 -10.84 -12.93 -6.20
N TRP A 35 -11.09 -13.05 -7.49
CA TRP A 35 -10.08 -13.23 -8.54
C TRP A 35 -9.91 -12.00 -9.44
N GLY A 36 -10.75 -10.98 -9.29
CA GLY A 36 -10.63 -9.74 -10.04
C GLY A 36 -9.24 -9.14 -9.95
N VAL A 37 -8.64 -8.80 -11.08
CA VAL A 37 -7.25 -8.30 -11.23
C VAL A 37 -6.17 -9.25 -10.67
N SER A 38 -6.46 -10.54 -10.62
CA SER A 38 -5.58 -11.58 -10.11
C SER A 38 -5.73 -12.86 -10.92
N ILE A 39 -5.28 -13.98 -10.39
CA ILE A 39 -5.40 -15.31 -10.98
C ILE A 39 -6.60 -16.06 -10.39
N CYS A 40 -7.12 -17.04 -11.14
CA CYS A 40 -8.17 -17.93 -10.64
C CYS A 40 -7.69 -18.69 -9.38
N LEU A 41 -8.60 -18.83 -8.40
CA LEU A 41 -8.24 -19.39 -7.10
C LEU A 41 -7.97 -20.90 -7.14
N ASN A 42 -8.40 -21.58 -8.19
CA ASN A 42 -8.10 -23.00 -8.45
C ASN A 42 -6.73 -23.23 -9.11
N ASN A 43 -6.01 -22.15 -9.52
CA ASN A 43 -4.68 -22.28 -10.07
C ASN A 43 -3.71 -22.86 -9.04
N GLN A 44 -2.75 -23.63 -9.53
CA GLN A 44 -1.69 -24.18 -8.70
C GLN A 44 -0.48 -23.24 -8.66
N LEU A 45 -0.07 -22.87 -7.45
CA LEU A 45 1.15 -22.13 -7.18
C LEU A 45 2.22 -23.09 -6.65
N LYS A 46 3.45 -22.94 -7.15
CA LYS A 46 4.61 -23.69 -6.66
C LYS A 46 5.40 -22.83 -5.69
N TYR A 47 5.85 -23.40 -4.59
CA TYR A 47 6.73 -22.76 -3.63
C TYR A 47 7.80 -23.74 -3.14
N VAL A 48 8.87 -23.23 -2.55
CA VAL A 48 9.92 -24.04 -1.93
C VAL A 48 9.73 -24.01 -0.42
N ASP A 49 9.62 -25.18 0.19
CA ASP A 49 9.46 -25.30 1.64
C ASP A 49 10.80 -25.19 2.40
N GLU A 50 10.75 -25.27 3.71
CA GLU A 50 11.92 -25.18 4.61
C GLU A 50 12.97 -26.27 4.39
N ASN A 51 12.58 -27.41 3.78
CA ASN A 51 13.45 -28.53 3.42
C ASN A 51 14.01 -28.41 2.00
N ASN A 52 13.82 -27.27 1.37
CA ASN A 52 14.20 -26.99 -0.03
C ASN A 52 13.51 -27.89 -1.06
N GLN A 53 12.29 -28.36 -0.73
CA GLN A 53 11.47 -29.18 -1.62
C GLN A 53 10.40 -28.32 -2.30
N VAL A 54 10.15 -28.61 -3.59
CA VAL A 54 9.08 -27.93 -4.33
C VAL A 54 7.73 -28.50 -3.93
N GLN A 55 6.90 -27.66 -3.39
CA GLN A 55 5.52 -27.94 -2.99
C GLN A 55 4.54 -27.24 -3.92
N THR A 56 3.30 -27.68 -3.90
CA THR A 56 2.22 -27.08 -4.68
C THR A 56 1.03 -26.80 -3.79
N SER A 57 0.42 -25.62 -3.94
CA SER A 57 -0.82 -25.26 -3.26
C SER A 57 -1.78 -24.58 -4.23
N LEU A 58 -3.07 -24.53 -3.89
CA LEU A 58 -4.03 -23.73 -4.64
C LEU A 58 -3.78 -22.24 -4.40
N ALA A 59 -4.03 -21.43 -5.43
CA ALA A 59 -3.94 -19.98 -5.30
C ALA A 59 -4.85 -19.45 -4.18
N ARG A 60 -6.01 -20.04 -3.96
CA ARG A 60 -6.91 -19.72 -2.84
C ARG A 60 -6.18 -19.72 -1.49
N ASP A 61 -5.29 -20.67 -1.28
CA ASP A 61 -4.66 -20.92 0.02
C ASP A 61 -3.33 -20.18 0.19
N SER A 62 -2.76 -19.64 -0.89
CA SER A 62 -1.39 -19.10 -0.85
C SER A 62 -1.16 -17.78 -1.57
N LYS A 63 -2.09 -17.30 -2.43
CA LYS A 63 -1.85 -16.04 -3.18
C LYS A 63 -1.60 -14.83 -2.29
N ASP A 64 -2.27 -14.76 -1.15
CA ASP A 64 -2.16 -13.63 -0.23
C ASP A 64 -0.82 -13.63 0.54
N LEU A 65 -0.11 -14.77 0.54
CA LEU A 65 1.23 -14.89 1.10
C LEU A 65 2.34 -14.41 0.15
N TYR A 66 2.02 -14.10 -1.10
CA TYR A 66 3.02 -13.71 -2.10
C TYR A 66 3.79 -12.46 -1.66
N ALA A 67 3.09 -11.41 -1.26
CA ALA A 67 3.72 -10.18 -0.79
C ALA A 67 4.50 -10.39 0.51
N HIS A 68 4.02 -11.25 1.41
CA HIS A 68 4.73 -11.63 2.63
C HIS A 68 6.06 -12.31 2.30
N SER A 69 6.06 -13.27 1.40
CA SER A 69 7.26 -14.00 0.97
C SER A 69 8.26 -13.07 0.26
N MET A 70 7.78 -12.16 -0.58
CA MET A 70 8.63 -11.12 -1.19
C MET A 70 9.26 -10.21 -0.15
N ALA A 71 8.48 -9.78 0.86
CA ALA A 71 8.97 -8.93 1.94
C ALA A 71 10.09 -9.63 2.72
N GLN A 72 9.89 -10.89 3.06
CA GLN A 72 10.88 -11.71 3.75
C GLN A 72 12.17 -11.90 2.93
N ALA A 73 12.04 -12.25 1.66
CA ALA A 73 13.19 -12.42 0.75
C ALA A 73 13.98 -11.10 0.57
N THR A 74 13.27 -10.00 0.38
CA THR A 74 13.87 -8.67 0.22
C THR A 74 14.61 -8.25 1.51
N ARG A 75 14.01 -8.48 2.66
CA ARG A 75 14.63 -8.21 3.96
C ARG A 75 15.91 -9.03 4.17
N SER A 76 15.84 -10.33 3.89
CA SER A 76 16.98 -11.23 3.98
C SER A 76 18.12 -10.80 3.04
N TYR A 77 17.81 -10.40 1.81
CA TYR A 77 18.81 -9.86 0.89
C TYR A 77 19.47 -8.61 1.47
N TYR A 78 18.68 -7.68 2.00
CA TYR A 78 19.20 -6.43 2.59
C TYR A 78 20.18 -6.70 3.73
N GLU A 79 19.83 -7.60 4.65
CA GLU A 79 20.65 -7.96 5.80
C GLU A 79 21.96 -8.63 5.40
N ASN A 80 21.92 -9.49 4.37
CA ASN A 80 23.08 -10.30 3.98
C ASN A 80 24.02 -9.63 2.97
N HIS A 81 23.55 -8.64 2.19
CA HIS A 81 24.31 -8.12 1.06
C HIS A 81 24.62 -6.61 1.11
N THR A 82 24.00 -5.85 1.99
CA THR A 82 24.18 -4.38 1.99
C THR A 82 24.97 -3.85 3.19
N ASN A 83 25.40 -4.70 4.13
CA ASN A 83 25.99 -4.30 5.40
C ASN A 83 25.17 -3.25 6.18
N LYS A 84 23.86 -3.18 5.91
CA LYS A 84 22.94 -2.25 6.55
C LYS A 84 21.99 -3.01 7.45
N GLU A 85 22.13 -2.85 8.73
CA GLU A 85 21.25 -3.46 9.73
C GLU A 85 19.80 -2.95 9.62
N ARG A 86 19.61 -1.75 9.05
CA ARG A 86 18.30 -1.09 8.91
C ARG A 86 18.05 -0.67 7.47
N GLY A 87 17.40 -1.53 6.70
CA GLY A 87 16.91 -1.20 5.37
C GLY A 87 15.50 -0.63 5.43
N PHE A 88 15.20 0.37 4.61
CA PHE A 88 13.84 0.86 4.41
C PHE A 88 13.20 0.07 3.27
N ILE A 89 12.16 -0.70 3.59
CA ILE A 89 11.40 -1.50 2.64
C ILE A 89 9.93 -1.18 2.85
N LEU A 90 9.28 -0.64 1.84
CA LEU A 90 7.88 -0.24 1.88
C LEU A 90 7.04 -1.15 1.00
N THR A 91 5.93 -1.65 1.51
CA THR A 91 4.99 -2.49 0.76
C THR A 91 3.56 -1.98 0.85
N ARG A 92 2.77 -2.22 -0.19
CA ARG A 92 1.32 -2.05 -0.18
C ARG A 92 0.63 -3.33 0.25
N SER A 93 0.85 -4.40 -0.51
CA SER A 93 0.29 -5.72 -0.19
C SER A 93 1.01 -6.33 0.99
N ASN A 94 0.26 -6.93 1.89
CA ASN A 94 0.80 -7.52 3.11
C ASN A 94 -0.11 -8.64 3.62
N PHE A 95 0.38 -9.34 4.62
CA PHE A 95 -0.34 -10.38 5.34
C PHE A 95 0.02 -10.31 6.83
N ALA A 96 -0.70 -11.03 7.68
CA ALA A 96 -0.39 -11.09 9.11
C ALA A 96 1.10 -11.45 9.34
N GLY A 97 1.78 -10.63 10.14
CA GLY A 97 3.21 -10.79 10.43
C GLY A 97 4.18 -10.15 9.45
N THR A 98 3.72 -9.58 8.33
CA THR A 98 4.59 -8.90 7.35
C THR A 98 5.31 -7.69 7.94
N GLY A 99 4.74 -7.03 8.94
CA GLY A 99 5.34 -5.90 9.65
C GLY A 99 6.68 -6.19 10.33
N LYS A 100 7.02 -7.47 10.52
CA LYS A 100 8.35 -7.89 10.97
C LYS A 100 9.45 -7.54 9.96
N PHE A 101 9.13 -7.50 8.68
CA PHE A 101 10.11 -7.38 7.60
C PHE A 101 10.11 -6.00 6.95
N VAL A 102 8.96 -5.34 6.88
CA VAL A 102 8.76 -4.14 6.05
C VAL A 102 7.81 -3.14 6.71
N GLN A 103 7.83 -1.92 6.18
CA GLN A 103 6.89 -0.85 6.47
C GLN A 103 5.70 -0.91 5.50
N HIS A 104 4.64 -0.15 5.79
CA HIS A 104 3.43 -0.16 5.01
C HIS A 104 2.92 1.26 4.71
N TRP A 105 2.40 1.48 3.48
CA TRP A 105 1.56 2.65 3.21
C TRP A 105 0.15 2.21 2.81
N LEU A 106 -0.81 3.09 3.06
CA LEU A 106 -2.24 2.77 2.96
C LEU A 106 -2.79 2.74 1.52
N GLY A 107 -1.92 2.82 0.51
CA GLY A 107 -2.29 2.75 -0.91
C GLY A 107 -2.84 4.07 -1.45
N ASP A 108 -3.48 3.99 -2.60
CA ASP A 108 -3.99 5.13 -3.36
C ASP A 108 -5.29 5.65 -2.74
N ASN A 109 -5.21 6.72 -2.00
CA ASN A 109 -6.33 7.38 -1.33
C ASN A 109 -6.79 8.61 -2.12
N TYR A 110 -7.97 9.12 -1.81
CA TYR A 110 -8.55 10.28 -2.47
C TYR A 110 -8.33 11.56 -1.66
N ALA A 111 -8.16 12.69 -2.36
CA ALA A 111 -8.00 14.01 -1.78
C ALA A 111 -9.32 14.55 -1.19
N ASN A 112 -9.79 13.97 -0.09
CA ASN A 112 -10.99 14.39 0.60
C ASN A 112 -10.93 14.20 2.13
N TRP A 113 -11.78 14.92 2.86
CA TRP A 113 -11.81 14.93 4.32
C TRP A 113 -12.13 13.57 4.95
N SER A 114 -12.92 12.74 4.27
CA SER A 114 -13.24 11.39 4.74
C SER A 114 -12.00 10.51 4.76
N GLN A 115 -11.19 10.59 3.69
CA GLN A 115 -9.95 9.83 3.58
C GLN A 115 -8.87 10.33 4.57
N LEU A 116 -8.80 11.63 4.83
CA LEU A 116 -7.97 12.17 5.89
C LEU A 116 -8.36 11.57 7.25
N ARG A 117 -9.65 11.55 7.58
CA ARG A 117 -10.14 10.94 8.83
C ARG A 117 -9.82 9.45 8.88
N GLN A 118 -10.09 8.73 7.78
CA GLN A 118 -9.84 7.29 7.69
C GLN A 118 -8.36 6.96 7.87
N SER A 119 -7.47 7.79 7.37
CA SER A 119 -6.02 7.56 7.47
C SER A 119 -5.51 7.53 8.92
N ILE A 120 -6.13 8.31 9.82
CA ILE A 120 -5.81 8.28 11.24
C ILE A 120 -6.19 6.92 11.83
N VAL A 121 -7.43 6.48 11.58
CA VAL A 121 -7.92 5.19 12.07
C VAL A 121 -7.07 4.04 11.53
N SER A 122 -6.84 4.01 10.21
CA SER A 122 -6.05 2.95 9.58
C SER A 122 -4.60 2.92 10.04
N SER A 123 -4.00 4.07 10.34
CA SER A 123 -2.65 4.11 10.91
C SER A 123 -2.58 3.46 12.29
N TYR A 124 -3.60 3.63 13.13
CA TYR A 124 -3.69 2.93 14.41
C TYR A 124 -3.94 1.43 14.23
N GLU A 125 -4.85 1.04 13.34
CA GLU A 125 -5.16 -0.36 13.05
C GLU A 125 -3.91 -1.12 12.59
N TYR A 126 -3.18 -0.59 11.62
CA TYR A 126 -1.95 -1.22 11.14
C TYR A 126 -0.83 -1.25 12.19
N SER A 127 -0.76 -0.25 13.07
CA SER A 127 0.15 -0.29 14.21
C SER A 127 -0.18 -1.44 15.15
N MET A 128 -1.48 -1.70 15.41
CA MET A 128 -1.91 -2.87 16.19
C MET A 128 -1.64 -4.20 15.48
N PHE A 129 -1.62 -4.21 14.13
CA PHE A 129 -1.25 -5.39 13.34
C PHE A 129 0.26 -5.61 13.24
N GLY A 130 1.07 -4.79 13.91
CA GLY A 130 2.52 -4.96 14.02
C GLY A 130 3.35 -4.20 13.00
N PHE A 131 2.77 -3.21 12.30
CA PHE A 131 3.54 -2.31 11.44
C PHE A 131 3.98 -1.08 12.22
N THR A 132 5.27 -0.93 12.41
CA THR A 132 5.85 0.19 13.19
C THR A 132 5.92 1.50 12.41
N GLN A 133 5.92 1.42 11.09
CA GLN A 133 5.90 2.58 10.19
C GLN A 133 4.77 2.43 9.18
N VAL A 134 3.77 3.28 9.32
CA VAL A 134 2.57 3.29 8.49
C VAL A 134 2.06 4.70 8.28
N GLY A 135 1.50 4.97 7.13
CA GLY A 135 0.85 6.24 6.81
C GLY A 135 0.22 6.23 5.42
N PRO A 136 -0.67 7.18 5.14
CA PRO A 136 -1.28 7.40 3.83
C PRO A 136 -0.37 8.21 2.92
N ASP A 137 -0.80 8.42 1.69
CA ASP A 137 -0.33 9.53 0.87
C ASP A 137 -0.97 10.82 1.38
N ILE A 138 -0.14 11.72 1.92
CA ILE A 138 -0.57 13.00 2.48
C ILE A 138 -1.08 13.88 1.34
N CYS A 139 -2.19 14.55 1.57
CA CYS A 139 -2.99 15.36 0.65
C CYS A 139 -3.87 14.55 -0.31
N GLY A 140 -3.73 13.24 -0.38
CA GLY A 140 -4.45 12.34 -1.28
C GLY A 140 -3.69 12.03 -2.55
N PHE A 141 -3.81 10.79 -3.03
CA PHE A 141 -3.19 10.34 -4.26
C PHE A 141 -4.02 10.70 -5.48
N PHE A 142 -5.32 10.38 -5.46
CA PHE A 142 -6.27 10.73 -6.51
C PHE A 142 -6.95 12.07 -6.25
N ASP A 143 -7.34 12.74 -7.32
CA ASP A 143 -8.00 14.04 -7.33
C ASP A 143 -7.07 15.20 -6.91
N GLN A 144 -7.62 16.39 -6.99
CA GLN A 144 -6.95 17.61 -6.56
C GLN A 144 -7.28 17.92 -5.10
N SER A 145 -6.26 18.02 -4.27
CA SER A 145 -6.41 18.48 -2.90
C SER A 145 -6.64 20.00 -2.86
N ASP A 146 -7.66 20.44 -2.12
CA ASP A 146 -7.77 21.87 -1.82
C ASP A 146 -6.70 22.30 -0.79
N PRO A 147 -6.32 23.60 -0.76
CA PRO A 147 -5.23 24.08 0.09
C PRO A 147 -5.46 23.82 1.58
N GLU A 148 -6.69 23.96 2.08
CA GLU A 148 -6.97 23.73 3.50
C GLU A 148 -6.87 22.24 3.85
N LEU A 149 -7.44 21.37 3.03
CA LEU A 149 -7.35 19.93 3.21
C LEU A 149 -5.88 19.48 3.25
N CYS A 150 -5.08 19.90 2.28
CA CYS A 150 -3.67 19.53 2.21
C CYS A 150 -2.89 20.05 3.41
N MET A 151 -3.12 21.30 3.82
CA MET A 151 -2.50 21.89 5.02
C MET A 151 -2.86 21.07 6.28
N ARG A 152 -4.14 20.73 6.48
CA ARG A 152 -4.58 19.91 7.63
C ARG A 152 -4.00 18.52 7.57
N TRP A 153 -3.91 17.95 6.38
CA TRP A 153 -3.30 16.63 6.23
C TRP A 153 -1.80 16.65 6.52
N GLN A 154 -1.08 17.70 6.14
CA GLN A 154 0.31 17.89 6.53
C GLN A 154 0.49 18.02 8.06
N GLN A 155 -0.44 18.69 8.75
CA GLN A 155 -0.42 18.75 10.22
C GLN A 155 -0.57 17.38 10.85
N VAL A 156 -1.53 16.56 10.40
CA VAL A 156 -1.69 15.16 10.84
C VAL A 156 -0.48 14.32 10.43
N GLY A 157 0.01 14.54 9.20
CA GLY A 157 1.16 13.84 8.64
C GLY A 157 2.47 14.02 9.41
N ALA A 158 2.59 15.08 10.18
CA ALA A 158 3.70 15.26 11.11
C ALA A 158 3.78 14.15 12.17
N PHE A 159 2.66 13.49 12.47
CA PHE A 159 2.57 12.41 13.45
C PHE A 159 2.53 11.00 12.85
N TYR A 160 2.43 10.87 11.53
CA TYR A 160 2.53 9.54 10.91
C TYR A 160 3.94 8.98 11.05
N THR A 161 4.04 7.70 11.37
CA THR A 161 5.34 7.02 11.46
C THR A 161 5.98 6.80 10.07
N PHE A 162 5.17 6.62 9.03
CA PHE A 162 5.55 6.83 7.62
C PHE A 162 4.88 8.10 7.11
N SER A 163 5.66 9.09 6.65
CA SER A 163 5.16 10.41 6.24
C SER A 163 5.65 10.74 4.83
N ARG A 164 4.74 10.79 3.87
CA ARG A 164 5.02 11.08 2.46
C ARG A 164 3.87 11.88 1.84
N ASN A 165 4.17 13.01 1.21
CA ASN A 165 3.25 13.66 0.28
C ASN A 165 3.44 13.00 -1.10
N HIS A 166 2.38 12.53 -1.70
CA HIS A 166 2.43 11.83 -2.98
C HIS A 166 1.08 11.87 -3.68
N ASN A 167 1.09 12.12 -5.00
CA ASN A 167 -0.09 12.09 -5.84
C ASN A 167 0.19 11.43 -7.19
N GLU A 168 -0.88 11.18 -7.95
CA GLU A 168 -0.80 10.63 -9.29
C GLU A 168 -0.21 11.63 -10.29
N LEU A 169 0.32 11.13 -11.40
CA LEU A 169 0.99 11.94 -12.41
C LEU A 169 0.08 12.98 -13.07
N SER A 170 -1.23 12.69 -13.19
CA SER A 170 -2.21 13.58 -13.81
C SER A 170 -2.76 14.64 -12.85
N ALA A 171 -2.56 14.48 -11.54
CA ALA A 171 -3.00 15.46 -10.57
C ALA A 171 -2.09 16.70 -10.53
N PRO A 172 -2.62 17.88 -10.19
CA PRO A 172 -1.81 19.06 -9.97
C PRO A 172 -0.77 18.85 -8.87
N ALA A 173 0.36 19.55 -8.99
CA ALA A 173 1.39 19.55 -7.96
C ALA A 173 0.83 19.97 -6.61
N GLN A 174 1.19 19.24 -5.55
CA GLN A 174 0.69 19.47 -4.19
C GLN A 174 1.78 19.57 -3.13
N GLU A 175 3.03 19.84 -3.55
CA GLU A 175 4.10 20.16 -2.63
C GLU A 175 3.75 21.46 -1.89
N PRO A 176 4.15 21.62 -0.62
CA PRO A 176 3.81 22.81 0.17
C PRO A 176 4.09 24.13 -0.53
N THR A 177 5.11 24.20 -1.37
CA THR A 177 5.51 25.41 -2.11
C THR A 177 4.55 25.82 -3.23
N GLN A 178 3.58 24.98 -3.58
CA GLN A 178 2.56 25.30 -4.59
C GLN A 178 1.38 26.09 -4.01
N PHE A 179 1.30 26.20 -2.69
CA PHE A 179 0.20 26.89 -2.02
C PHE A 179 0.58 28.32 -1.61
N GLU A 180 -0.41 29.11 -1.25
CA GLU A 180 -0.21 30.47 -0.73
C GLU A 180 0.58 30.46 0.58
N ASP A 181 1.34 31.51 0.84
CA ASP A 181 2.24 31.63 1.99
C ASP A 181 1.59 31.31 3.34
N GLN A 182 0.33 31.66 3.53
CA GLN A 182 -0.41 31.37 4.77
C GLN A 182 -0.45 29.86 5.07
N TYR A 183 -0.71 29.02 4.06
CA TYR A 183 -0.73 27.57 4.19
C TYR A 183 0.69 26.99 4.35
N VAL A 184 1.63 27.53 3.58
CA VAL A 184 3.05 27.11 3.62
C VAL A 184 3.63 27.29 5.02
N GLN A 185 3.35 28.39 5.71
CA GLN A 185 3.88 28.62 7.06
C GLN A 185 3.34 27.60 8.07
N VAL A 186 2.06 27.23 7.98
CA VAL A 186 1.48 26.20 8.84
C VAL A 186 2.12 24.82 8.57
N MET A 187 2.27 24.46 7.30
CA MET A 187 2.91 23.19 6.90
C MET A 187 4.37 23.12 7.36
N LYS A 188 5.14 24.21 7.23
CA LYS A 188 6.52 24.32 7.76
C LYS A 188 6.57 24.13 9.28
N THR A 189 5.62 24.71 10.00
CA THR A 189 5.54 24.54 11.47
C THR A 189 5.28 23.07 11.82
N ALA A 190 4.33 22.41 11.15
CA ALA A 190 4.07 21.00 11.36
C ALA A 190 5.31 20.12 11.10
N MET A 191 6.04 20.39 10.02
CA MET A 191 7.29 19.68 9.72
C MET A 191 8.38 19.92 10.75
N ARG A 192 8.52 21.13 11.27
CA ARG A 192 9.46 21.40 12.37
C ARG A 192 9.11 20.61 13.63
N THR A 193 7.84 20.65 14.03
CA THR A 193 7.36 19.85 15.19
C THR A 193 7.67 18.37 15.05
N ARG A 194 7.67 17.83 13.81
CA ARG A 194 8.04 16.42 13.57
C ARG A 194 9.51 16.14 13.90
N TYR A 195 10.41 17.09 13.67
CA TYR A 195 11.85 16.88 13.78
C TYR A 195 12.48 17.47 15.05
N GLU A 196 11.73 18.18 15.84
CA GLU A 196 12.10 18.67 17.17
C GLU A 196 11.77 17.64 18.26
#